data_450c6087e0091845ef5cdb5f0d2b51c8
#
_entry.id   450c6087e0091845ef5cdb5f0d2b51c8
#
_cell.length_a   1.000
_cell.length_b   1.000
_cell.length_c   1.000
_cell.angle_alpha   90.00
_cell.angle_beta   90.00
_cell.angle_gamma   90.00
#
_symmetry.space_group_name_H-M   'P 1'
#
loop_
_entity.id
_entity.type
_entity.pdbx_description
1 polymer ?
#
loop_
_entity_poly.entity_id
_entity_poly.type
_entity_poly.pdbx_seq_one_letter_code
_entity_poly.pdbx_strand_id
1 'polypeptide(L)'
;GNILSAVQYITGNHQGQNKKLFGNIYSQFLKLTSEVIVYRKITETSLLATRFMGGIGCAYGNSRVMPYSEQFYIGGANSIRAFTIRSIGPGSYHQESDNKTAYLDQTGDIKLEGNVELRFKIMYQLNGAIFLDAGNVWLLRNDPKRPGGEFKLAGLLKEIALGTGFGLRYDFGFIVLRGDLGIALHTPYKNPDKSGYYNIPKFKDGLRFHLAIGYPF
;
A
#
# COMPACT_ATOMS: atom_id res chain seq x y z
N GLY A 1 -6.72 -17.11 11.79
CA GLY A 1 -8.17 -17.34 11.89
C GLY A 1 -8.55 -18.75 11.48
N ASN A 2 -9.51 -19.35 12.16
CA ASN A 2 -9.96 -20.70 11.83
C ASN A 2 -10.95 -20.61 10.64
N ILE A 3 -10.60 -21.19 9.48
CA ILE A 3 -11.40 -21.19 8.25
C ILE A 3 -12.81 -21.77 8.53
N LEU A 4 -12.92 -22.80 9.37
CA LEU A 4 -14.20 -23.39 9.80
C LEU A 4 -15.12 -22.37 10.46
N SER A 5 -14.60 -21.46 11.30
CA SER A 5 -15.42 -20.43 11.95
C SER A 5 -15.87 -19.35 10.97
N ALA A 6 -15.09 -19.09 9.91
CA ALA A 6 -15.49 -18.17 8.85
C ALA A 6 -16.61 -18.78 7.99
N VAL A 7 -16.50 -20.07 7.64
CA VAL A 7 -17.55 -20.80 6.90
C VAL A 7 -18.84 -20.86 7.72
N GLN A 8 -18.78 -21.18 9.00
CA GLN A 8 -19.94 -21.18 9.89
C GLN A 8 -20.61 -19.80 10.00
N TYR A 9 -19.81 -18.72 9.98
CA TYR A 9 -20.32 -17.36 9.96
C TYR A 9 -21.07 -17.05 8.65
N ILE A 10 -20.48 -17.40 7.51
CA ILE A 10 -21.06 -17.17 6.17
C ILE A 10 -22.35 -18.00 5.98
N THR A 11 -22.42 -19.21 6.54
CA THR A 11 -23.58 -20.12 6.45
C THR A 11 -24.71 -19.76 7.43
N GLY A 12 -24.61 -18.65 8.17
CA GLY A 12 -25.70 -18.14 9.03
C GLY A 12 -25.86 -18.86 10.36
N ASN A 13 -24.97 -19.76 10.72
CA ASN A 13 -25.05 -20.51 11.98
C ASN A 13 -24.42 -19.71 13.13
N HIS A 14 -25.04 -18.56 13.48
CA HIS A 14 -24.55 -17.64 14.52
C HIS A 14 -25.27 -17.94 15.83
N GLN A 15 -24.53 -18.40 16.81
CA GLN A 15 -24.98 -18.24 18.21
C GLN A 15 -24.49 -16.86 18.66
N GLY A 16 -25.44 -15.98 19.04
CA GLY A 16 -25.23 -14.56 19.35
C GLY A 16 -24.39 -14.23 20.58
N GLN A 17 -23.46 -15.09 20.98
CA GLN A 17 -22.54 -14.85 22.09
C GLN A 17 -21.13 -14.58 21.58
N ASN A 18 -20.49 -13.53 22.10
CA ASN A 18 -19.09 -13.26 21.87
C ASN A 18 -18.23 -14.46 22.28
N LYS A 19 -17.50 -15.03 21.34
CA LYS A 19 -16.57 -16.14 21.62
C LYS A 19 -15.40 -15.64 22.45
N LYS A 20 -15.10 -16.36 23.53
CA LYS A 20 -13.99 -16.05 24.45
C LYS A 20 -12.95 -17.15 24.42
N LEU A 21 -11.68 -16.77 24.55
CA LEU A 21 -10.56 -17.66 24.77
C LEU A 21 -9.88 -17.25 26.07
N PHE A 22 -9.77 -18.15 27.03
CA PHE A 22 -9.27 -17.86 28.38
C PHE A 22 -9.93 -16.63 29.02
N GLY A 23 -11.27 -16.48 28.84
CA GLY A 23 -12.05 -15.37 29.42
C GLY A 23 -12.01 -14.06 28.59
N ASN A 24 -11.11 -13.91 27.63
CA ASN A 24 -10.94 -12.72 26.79
C ASN A 24 -11.64 -12.86 25.44
N ILE A 25 -12.27 -11.78 24.97
CA ILE A 25 -12.84 -11.69 23.62
C ILE A 25 -11.68 -11.57 22.63
N TYR A 26 -11.66 -12.43 21.63
CA TYR A 26 -10.63 -12.39 20.56
C TYR A 26 -11.22 -11.92 19.23
N SER A 27 -10.39 -11.28 18.43
CA SER A 27 -10.76 -10.81 17.09
C SER A 27 -10.79 -11.96 16.09
N GLN A 28 -11.85 -11.98 15.29
CA GLN A 28 -12.02 -12.95 14.19
C GLN A 28 -11.97 -12.19 12.86
N PHE A 29 -11.08 -12.61 11.99
CA PHE A 29 -10.95 -12.05 10.64
C PHE A 29 -10.46 -13.09 9.66
N LEU A 30 -10.74 -12.87 8.39
CA LEU A 30 -10.17 -13.58 7.25
C LEU A 30 -9.37 -12.57 6.43
N LYS A 31 -8.16 -12.94 6.04
CA LYS A 31 -7.28 -12.12 5.21
C LYS A 31 -6.76 -12.98 4.05
N LEU A 32 -6.93 -12.49 2.84
CA LEU A 32 -6.37 -13.07 1.64
C LEU A 32 -5.43 -12.06 1.01
N THR A 33 -4.24 -12.50 0.65
CA THR A 33 -3.25 -11.68 -0.05
C THR A 33 -2.71 -12.49 -1.22
N SER A 34 -2.63 -11.87 -2.38
CA SER A 34 -2.02 -12.44 -3.59
C SER A 34 -0.96 -11.47 -4.11
N GLU A 35 0.19 -12.02 -4.47
CA GLU A 35 1.28 -11.28 -5.06
C GLU A 35 1.81 -12.04 -6.27
N VAL A 36 2.03 -11.31 -7.35
CA VAL A 36 2.63 -11.83 -8.57
C VAL A 36 3.81 -10.94 -8.94
N ILE A 37 4.98 -11.54 -9.07
CA ILE A 37 6.20 -10.83 -9.48
C ILE A 37 6.71 -11.47 -10.76
N VAL A 38 7.00 -10.64 -11.76
CA VAL A 38 7.51 -11.05 -13.06
C VAL A 38 8.80 -10.32 -13.35
N TYR A 39 9.84 -11.07 -13.65
CA TYR A 39 11.13 -10.54 -14.11
C TYR A 39 11.32 -10.85 -15.58
N ARG A 40 11.55 -9.83 -16.39
CA ARG A 40 11.81 -9.97 -17.82
C ARG A 40 13.13 -9.31 -18.19
N LYS A 41 14.08 -10.09 -18.66
CA LYS A 41 15.32 -9.59 -19.22
C LYS A 41 15.02 -8.85 -20.54
N ILE A 42 15.36 -7.57 -20.62
CA ILE A 42 15.14 -6.74 -21.80
C ILE A 42 16.41 -6.74 -22.65
N THR A 43 17.58 -6.56 -22.01
CA THR A 43 18.90 -6.67 -22.63
C THR A 43 19.83 -7.46 -21.71
N GLU A 44 21.08 -7.70 -22.12
CA GLU A 44 22.08 -8.34 -21.27
C GLU A 44 22.36 -7.56 -19.97
N THR A 45 22.11 -6.24 -19.99
CA THR A 45 22.42 -5.33 -18.90
C THR A 45 21.19 -4.70 -18.28
N SER A 46 19.98 -5.04 -18.75
CA SER A 46 18.72 -4.46 -18.22
C SER A 46 17.63 -5.50 -17.97
N LEU A 47 16.93 -5.31 -16.87
CA LEU A 47 15.86 -6.16 -16.37
C LEU A 47 14.62 -5.32 -16.05
N LEU A 48 13.47 -5.74 -16.55
CA LEU A 48 12.18 -5.20 -16.13
C LEU A 48 11.62 -6.11 -15.02
N ALA A 49 11.41 -5.53 -13.84
CA ALA A 49 10.73 -6.17 -12.73
C ALA A 49 9.34 -5.56 -12.58
N THR A 50 8.32 -6.40 -12.54
CA THR A 50 6.93 -5.98 -12.37
C THR A 50 6.33 -6.75 -11.21
N ARG A 51 5.67 -6.04 -10.29
CA ARG A 51 4.92 -6.63 -9.18
C ARG A 51 3.47 -6.16 -9.22
N PHE A 52 2.56 -7.07 -8.98
CA PHE A 52 1.17 -6.78 -8.68
C PHE A 52 0.79 -7.45 -7.37
N MET A 53 0.21 -6.69 -6.44
CA MET A 53 -0.24 -7.17 -5.14
C MET A 53 -1.69 -6.78 -4.93
N GLY A 54 -2.52 -7.74 -4.58
CA GLY A 54 -3.91 -7.57 -4.16
C GLY A 54 -4.15 -8.20 -2.80
N GLY A 55 -4.98 -7.56 -1.99
CA GLY A 55 -5.34 -8.10 -0.70
C GLY A 55 -6.75 -7.68 -0.27
N ILE A 56 -7.42 -8.57 0.42
CA ILE A 56 -8.72 -8.31 1.04
C ILE A 56 -8.76 -8.94 2.42
N GLY A 57 -9.27 -8.18 3.39
CA GLY A 57 -9.45 -8.62 4.75
C GLY A 57 -10.85 -8.30 5.24
N CYS A 58 -11.48 -9.22 5.96
CA CYS A 58 -12.82 -9.06 6.49
C CYS A 58 -12.88 -9.52 7.94
N ALA A 59 -13.27 -8.61 8.83
CA ALA A 59 -13.59 -8.96 10.21
C ALA A 59 -15.01 -9.53 10.31
N TYR A 60 -15.17 -10.55 11.14
CA TYR A 60 -16.47 -11.23 11.37
C TYR A 60 -16.62 -11.64 12.84
N GLY A 61 -17.79 -12.14 13.20
CA GLY A 61 -18.06 -12.64 14.55
C GLY A 61 -17.92 -11.55 15.63
N ASN A 62 -16.95 -11.70 16.52
CA ASN A 62 -16.73 -10.79 17.64
C ASN A 62 -16.25 -9.39 17.22
N SER A 63 -15.69 -9.24 16.03
CA SER A 63 -15.04 -8.00 15.59
C SER A 63 -15.72 -7.42 14.36
N ARG A 64 -15.93 -6.11 14.36
CA ARG A 64 -16.42 -5.37 13.18
C ARG A 64 -15.28 -4.78 12.33
N VAL A 65 -14.10 -4.65 12.92
CA VAL A 65 -12.93 -4.08 12.31
C VAL A 65 -11.76 -5.05 12.49
N MET A 66 -10.90 -5.17 11.50
CA MET A 66 -9.69 -5.98 11.60
C MET A 66 -8.73 -5.39 12.63
N PRO A 67 -7.94 -6.24 13.32
CA PRO A 67 -6.85 -5.76 14.17
C PRO A 67 -5.94 -4.83 13.38
N TYR A 68 -5.50 -3.76 13.99
CA TYR A 68 -4.66 -2.74 13.38
C TYR A 68 -3.40 -3.31 12.71
N SER A 69 -2.74 -4.25 13.36
CA SER A 69 -1.55 -4.94 12.83
C SER A 69 -1.81 -5.73 11.54
N GLU A 70 -3.07 -6.08 11.28
CA GLU A 70 -3.48 -6.89 10.15
C GLU A 70 -4.10 -6.09 9.01
N GLN A 71 -4.40 -4.81 9.25
CA GLN A 71 -4.92 -3.92 8.22
C GLN A 71 -3.86 -3.64 7.16
N PHE A 72 -4.30 -3.47 5.92
CA PHE A 72 -3.43 -3.12 4.82
C PHE A 72 -3.05 -1.64 4.84
N TYR A 73 -1.86 -1.34 4.36
CA TYR A 73 -1.36 0.01 4.15
C TYR A 73 -0.48 0.07 2.89
N ILE A 74 -0.21 1.27 2.42
CA ILE A 74 0.71 1.56 1.32
C ILE A 74 1.70 2.67 1.69
N GLY A 75 2.69 2.86 0.81
CA GLY A 75 3.78 3.81 1.00
C GLY A 75 5.03 3.21 1.62
N GLY A 76 6.13 3.93 1.49
CA GLY A 76 7.45 3.51 1.96
C GLY A 76 8.29 2.79 0.91
N ALA A 77 9.51 2.43 1.28
CA ALA A 77 10.56 1.96 0.38
C ALA A 77 10.22 0.69 -0.44
N ASN A 78 9.34 -0.18 0.07
CA ASN A 78 8.96 -1.45 -0.56
C ASN A 78 7.51 -1.46 -1.06
N SER A 79 6.89 -0.29 -1.20
CA SER A 79 5.53 -0.11 -1.67
C SER A 79 5.50 1.03 -2.70
N ILE A 80 4.74 2.09 -2.48
CA ILE A 80 4.71 3.27 -3.35
C ILE A 80 5.73 4.28 -2.82
N ARG A 81 6.91 4.31 -3.42
CA ARG A 81 8.10 5.03 -2.94
C ARG A 81 7.98 6.55 -2.93
N ALA A 82 6.99 7.09 -3.63
CA ALA A 82 6.71 8.52 -3.60
C ALA A 82 5.99 9.00 -2.35
N PHE A 83 5.52 8.09 -1.49
CA PHE A 83 4.72 8.40 -0.31
C PHE A 83 5.31 7.78 0.96
N THR A 84 5.11 8.48 2.07
CA THR A 84 5.47 7.96 3.39
C THR A 84 4.59 6.75 3.74
N ILE A 85 5.10 5.83 4.53
CA ILE A 85 4.34 4.69 5.01
C ILE A 85 3.06 5.15 5.72
N ARG A 86 1.91 4.52 5.37
CA ARG A 86 0.59 4.81 5.96
C ARG A 86 0.09 6.24 5.78
N SER A 87 0.54 6.94 4.73
CA SER A 87 0.12 8.33 4.47
C SER A 87 -0.97 8.45 3.41
N ILE A 88 -1.37 7.35 2.77
CA ILE A 88 -2.34 7.32 1.67
C ILE A 88 -3.47 6.35 1.97
N GLY A 89 -4.69 6.75 1.59
CA GLY A 89 -5.92 6.00 1.76
C GLY A 89 -6.57 6.20 3.14
N PRO A 90 -7.63 5.47 3.47
CA PRO A 90 -8.38 4.62 2.54
C PRO A 90 -9.15 5.43 1.51
N GLY A 91 -9.19 4.95 0.26
CA GLY A 91 -9.87 5.60 -0.85
C GLY A 91 -9.41 7.04 -1.06
N SER A 92 -10.36 7.97 -1.14
CA SER A 92 -10.10 9.41 -1.24
C SER A 92 -10.06 10.12 0.13
N TYR A 93 -10.15 9.39 1.23
CA TYR A 93 -10.03 9.96 2.56
C TYR A 93 -8.62 10.49 2.80
N HIS A 94 -8.54 11.69 3.34
CA HIS A 94 -7.30 12.31 3.79
C HIS A 94 -7.53 12.99 5.12
N GLN A 95 -6.69 12.68 6.08
CA GLN A 95 -6.69 13.37 7.36
C GLN A 95 -5.79 14.60 7.25
N GLU A 96 -6.40 15.78 7.23
CA GLU A 96 -5.65 17.02 7.39
C GLU A 96 -5.08 17.06 8.80
N SER A 97 -3.78 17.17 8.90
CA SER A 97 -3.09 17.32 10.17
C SER A 97 -2.31 18.63 10.13
N ASP A 98 -2.72 19.58 10.96
CA ASP A 98 -1.98 20.81 11.21
C ASP A 98 -0.62 20.52 11.88
N ASN A 99 -0.45 19.37 12.46
CA ASN A 99 0.79 18.90 13.07
C ASN A 99 1.58 18.01 12.12
N LYS A 100 2.71 18.52 11.61
CA LYS A 100 3.67 17.74 10.79
C LYS A 100 4.22 16.48 11.48
N THR A 101 3.98 16.33 12.78
CA THR A 101 4.36 15.17 13.61
C THR A 101 3.21 14.21 13.88
N ALA A 102 1.98 14.51 13.45
CA ALA A 102 0.89 13.55 13.59
C ALA A 102 1.19 12.32 12.74
N TYR A 103 1.24 11.16 13.37
CA TYR A 103 1.35 9.89 12.68
C TYR A 103 0.09 9.69 11.83
N LEU A 104 0.26 9.79 10.53
CA LEU A 104 -0.79 9.44 9.59
C LEU A 104 -0.95 7.92 9.64
N ASP A 105 -2.09 7.47 10.13
CA ASP A 105 -2.38 6.07 10.32
C ASP A 105 -3.50 5.63 9.38
N GLN A 106 -3.20 5.73 8.09
CA GLN A 106 -4.15 5.45 7.03
C GLN A 106 -4.01 3.99 6.60
N THR A 107 -5.01 3.21 6.97
CA THR A 107 -5.09 1.77 6.73
C THR A 107 -6.44 1.39 6.12
N GLY A 108 -6.51 0.19 5.52
CA GLY A 108 -7.73 -0.30 4.87
C GLY A 108 -7.89 -1.82 4.97
N ASP A 109 -9.05 -2.28 4.52
CA ASP A 109 -9.42 -3.70 4.45
C ASP A 109 -9.10 -4.31 3.08
N ILE A 110 -8.99 -3.49 2.04
CA ILE A 110 -8.64 -3.88 0.67
C ILE A 110 -7.36 -3.17 0.29
N LYS A 111 -6.48 -3.84 -0.44
CA LYS A 111 -5.25 -3.29 -1.00
C LYS A 111 -5.13 -3.67 -2.46
N LEU A 112 -4.78 -2.70 -3.31
CA LEU A 112 -4.28 -2.93 -4.66
C LEU A 112 -3.00 -2.13 -4.84
N GLU A 113 -1.96 -2.79 -5.33
CA GLU A 113 -0.66 -2.17 -5.57
C GLU A 113 -0.02 -2.77 -6.81
N GLY A 114 0.54 -1.93 -7.65
CA GLY A 114 1.30 -2.28 -8.84
C GLY A 114 2.61 -1.50 -8.88
N ASN A 115 3.70 -2.20 -9.18
CA ASN A 115 5.03 -1.61 -9.28
C ASN A 115 5.69 -2.10 -10.56
N VAL A 116 6.33 -1.19 -11.28
CA VAL A 116 7.13 -1.49 -12.45
C VAL A 116 8.49 -0.84 -12.26
N GLU A 117 9.57 -1.60 -12.40
CA GLU A 117 10.92 -1.13 -12.20
C GLU A 117 11.84 -1.61 -13.33
N LEU A 118 12.40 -0.69 -14.09
CA LEU A 118 13.47 -0.97 -15.04
C LEU A 118 14.82 -0.82 -14.34
N ARG A 119 15.52 -1.93 -14.17
CA ARG A 119 16.89 -2.00 -13.60
C ARG A 119 17.89 -2.08 -14.72
N PHE A 120 18.96 -1.32 -14.64
CA PHE A 120 20.02 -1.31 -15.66
C PHE A 120 21.39 -1.12 -15.02
N LYS A 121 22.39 -1.74 -15.62
CA LYS A 121 23.78 -1.64 -15.16
C LYS A 121 24.36 -0.29 -15.56
N ILE A 122 24.99 0.42 -14.61
CA ILE A 122 25.72 1.65 -14.87
C ILE A 122 27.21 1.32 -15.01
N MET A 123 27.79 0.72 -13.97
CA MET A 123 29.18 0.29 -13.99
C MET A 123 29.44 -0.73 -12.85
N TYR A 124 30.35 -1.66 -13.06
CA TYR A 124 30.75 -2.67 -12.07
C TYR A 124 29.61 -3.17 -11.19
N GLN A 125 29.58 -2.78 -9.90
CA GLN A 125 28.55 -3.11 -8.92
C GLN A 125 27.41 -2.08 -8.80
N LEU A 126 27.50 -0.96 -9.56
CA LEU A 126 26.50 0.11 -9.51
C LEU A 126 25.43 -0.12 -10.56
N ASN A 127 24.20 -0.25 -10.12
CA ASN A 127 23.01 -0.36 -10.95
C ASN A 127 22.10 0.84 -10.73
N GLY A 128 21.45 1.29 -11.81
CA GLY A 128 20.38 2.28 -11.78
C GLY A 128 19.02 1.61 -11.84
N ALA A 129 18.00 2.32 -11.40
CA ALA A 129 16.63 1.95 -11.66
C ALA A 129 15.75 3.17 -11.90
N ILE A 130 14.74 2.99 -12.74
CA ILE A 130 13.61 3.92 -12.92
C ILE A 130 12.36 3.12 -12.61
N PHE A 131 11.43 3.74 -11.89
CA PHE A 131 10.25 3.03 -11.44
C PHE A 131 8.96 3.83 -11.55
N LEU A 132 7.87 3.10 -11.62
CA LEU A 132 6.49 3.60 -11.52
C LEU A 132 5.74 2.73 -10.53
N ASP A 133 5.20 3.36 -9.49
CA ASP A 133 4.46 2.72 -8.41
C ASP A 133 3.04 3.29 -8.38
N ALA A 134 2.03 2.42 -8.25
CA ALA A 134 0.63 2.78 -8.20
C ALA A 134 -0.12 1.92 -7.19
N GLY A 135 -1.11 2.48 -6.50
CA GLY A 135 -1.97 1.70 -5.60
C GLY A 135 -2.74 2.54 -4.61
N ASN A 136 -3.59 1.88 -3.85
CA ASN A 136 -4.31 2.43 -2.71
C ASN A 136 -4.81 1.32 -1.80
N VAL A 137 -5.36 1.72 -0.65
CA VAL A 137 -6.14 0.87 0.24
C VAL A 137 -7.55 1.42 0.37
N TRP A 138 -8.52 0.56 0.68
CA TRP A 138 -9.93 0.94 0.85
C TRP A 138 -10.54 0.18 2.02
N LEU A 139 -11.65 0.69 2.51
CA LEU A 139 -12.51 0.02 3.48
C LEU A 139 -13.54 -0.84 2.75
N LEU A 140 -13.86 -2.01 3.32
CA LEU A 140 -14.96 -2.85 2.86
C LEU A 140 -16.33 -2.27 3.23
N ARG A 141 -16.39 -1.48 4.30
CA ARG A 141 -17.64 -0.92 4.85
C ARG A 141 -17.50 0.58 4.98
N ASN A 142 -18.62 1.27 4.84
CA ASN A 142 -18.66 2.70 5.10
C ASN A 142 -18.30 3.00 6.56
N ASP A 143 -17.37 3.94 6.75
CA ASP A 143 -16.99 4.48 8.03
C ASP A 143 -17.27 6.00 8.02
N PRO A 144 -18.24 6.48 8.82
CA PRO A 144 -18.56 7.91 8.89
C PRO A 144 -17.37 8.80 9.33
N LYS A 145 -16.38 8.23 10.02
CA LYS A 145 -15.16 8.94 10.43
C LYS A 145 -14.13 9.05 9.30
N ARG A 146 -14.28 8.26 8.25
CA ARG A 146 -13.37 8.22 7.09
C ARG A 146 -14.17 8.33 5.78
N PRO A 147 -14.84 9.47 5.53
CA PRO A 147 -15.68 9.67 4.35
C PRO A 147 -14.84 9.53 3.07
N GLY A 148 -15.36 8.81 2.07
CA GLY A 148 -14.62 8.50 0.84
C GLY A 148 -13.66 7.32 0.96
N GLY A 149 -13.59 6.65 2.12
CA GLY A 149 -12.71 5.50 2.33
C GLY A 149 -13.25 4.17 1.80
N GLU A 150 -14.55 4.07 1.52
CA GLU A 150 -15.20 2.86 1.05
C GLU A 150 -14.84 2.53 -0.40
N PHE A 151 -14.57 1.25 -0.69
CA PHE A 151 -14.28 0.79 -2.05
C PHE A 151 -15.48 0.95 -2.98
N LYS A 152 -15.28 1.69 -4.08
CA LYS A 152 -16.26 1.86 -5.16
C LYS A 152 -15.57 1.70 -6.50
N LEU A 153 -16.01 0.72 -7.29
CA LEU A 153 -15.39 0.43 -8.58
C LEU A 153 -15.38 1.65 -9.53
N ALA A 154 -16.43 2.47 -9.49
CA ALA A 154 -16.53 3.69 -10.30
C ALA A 154 -15.49 4.78 -9.94
N GLY A 155 -14.96 4.76 -8.71
CA GLY A 155 -13.94 5.69 -8.21
C GLY A 155 -12.51 5.20 -8.35
N LEU A 156 -12.32 3.91 -8.62
CA LEU A 156 -11.03 3.21 -8.49
C LEU A 156 -9.86 3.97 -9.14
N LEU A 157 -9.99 4.34 -10.41
CA LEU A 157 -8.88 5.00 -11.14
C LEU A 157 -8.56 6.41 -10.60
N LYS A 158 -9.54 7.12 -10.03
CA LYS A 158 -9.34 8.46 -9.44
C LYS A 158 -8.73 8.38 -8.06
N GLU A 159 -8.87 7.24 -7.40
CA GLU A 159 -8.40 7.00 -6.05
C GLU A 159 -7.04 6.30 -6.01
N ILE A 160 -6.43 5.96 -7.16
CA ILE A 160 -5.08 5.39 -7.21
C ILE A 160 -4.05 6.48 -6.96
N ALA A 161 -3.23 6.31 -5.92
CA ALA A 161 -1.99 7.08 -5.76
C ALA A 161 -0.97 6.63 -6.80
N LEU A 162 -0.27 7.58 -7.41
CA LEU A 162 0.73 7.32 -8.44
C LEU A 162 2.03 8.01 -8.10
N GLY A 163 3.14 7.31 -8.21
CA GLY A 163 4.48 7.83 -8.01
C GLY A 163 5.47 7.25 -8.98
N THR A 164 6.49 8.02 -9.30
CA THR A 164 7.63 7.60 -10.10
C THR A 164 8.92 7.93 -9.39
N GLY A 165 10.03 7.61 -9.98
CA GLY A 165 11.32 8.00 -9.44
C GLY A 165 12.49 7.24 -10.05
N PHE A 166 13.63 7.50 -9.47
CA PHE A 166 14.85 6.81 -9.82
C PHE A 166 15.62 6.41 -8.58
N GLY A 167 16.49 5.42 -8.73
CA GLY A 167 17.29 4.97 -7.61
C GLY A 167 18.60 4.35 -8.04
N LEU A 168 19.51 4.29 -7.10
CA LEU A 168 20.81 3.64 -7.23
C LEU A 168 20.87 2.40 -6.35
N ARG A 169 21.53 1.36 -6.84
CA ARG A 169 21.76 0.10 -6.16
C ARG A 169 23.24 -0.22 -6.22
N TYR A 170 23.85 -0.37 -5.10
CA TYR A 170 25.25 -0.83 -5.00
C TYR A 170 25.27 -2.26 -4.46
N ASP A 171 25.79 -3.16 -5.28
CA ASP A 171 25.85 -4.59 -4.97
C ASP A 171 27.23 -4.94 -4.42
N PHE A 172 27.28 -5.29 -3.12
CA PHE A 172 28.49 -5.74 -2.45
C PHE A 172 28.71 -7.26 -2.59
N GLY A 173 27.85 -7.97 -3.34
CA GLY A 173 27.88 -9.41 -3.49
C GLY A 173 27.10 -10.17 -2.40
N PHE A 174 27.19 -9.76 -1.16
CA PHE A 174 26.43 -10.33 -0.03
C PHE A 174 25.25 -9.44 0.42
N ILE A 175 25.23 -8.20 0.02
CA ILE A 175 24.17 -7.23 0.36
C ILE A 175 24.05 -6.18 -0.76
N VAL A 176 22.83 -5.75 -1.02
CA VAL A 176 22.54 -4.63 -1.94
C VAL A 176 22.10 -3.43 -1.12
N LEU A 177 22.84 -2.34 -1.21
CA LEU A 177 22.42 -1.04 -0.66
C LEU A 177 21.65 -0.26 -1.71
N ARG A 178 20.50 0.26 -1.35
CA ARG A 178 19.60 0.95 -2.24
C ARG A 178 19.27 2.34 -1.74
N GLY A 179 19.35 3.34 -2.63
CA GLY A 179 18.84 4.69 -2.42
C GLY A 179 17.83 5.03 -3.51
N ASP A 180 16.59 5.34 -3.14
CA ASP A 180 15.51 5.69 -4.06
C ASP A 180 15.01 7.11 -3.81
N LEU A 181 14.84 7.89 -4.88
CA LEU A 181 14.16 9.17 -4.86
C LEU A 181 12.79 9.02 -5.54
N GLY A 182 11.73 9.02 -4.74
CA GLY A 182 10.36 8.97 -5.20
C GLY A 182 9.78 10.34 -5.45
N ILE A 183 8.99 10.46 -6.51
CA ILE A 183 8.32 11.67 -6.97
C ILE A 183 6.83 11.35 -7.07
N ALA A 184 6.01 12.00 -6.24
CA ALA A 184 4.57 11.83 -6.30
C ALA A 184 3.99 12.49 -7.56
N LEU A 185 3.16 11.75 -8.30
CA LEU A 185 2.48 12.23 -9.50
C LEU A 185 0.99 12.48 -9.25
N HIS A 186 0.34 11.65 -8.44
CA HIS A 186 -1.07 11.76 -8.14
C HIS A 186 -1.37 11.32 -6.71
N THR A 187 -2.18 12.10 -5.99
CA THR A 187 -2.76 11.74 -4.69
C THR A 187 -4.25 11.41 -4.84
N PRO A 188 -4.80 10.45 -4.11
CA PRO A 188 -6.18 10.01 -4.24
C PRO A 188 -7.22 11.00 -3.67
N TYR A 189 -6.77 12.02 -2.97
CA TYR A 189 -7.60 13.05 -2.35
C TYR A 189 -7.48 14.39 -3.08
N LYS A 190 -8.55 15.20 -3.00
CA LYS A 190 -8.52 16.54 -3.57
C LYS A 190 -7.63 17.46 -2.74
N ASN A 191 -6.73 18.15 -3.42
CA ASN A 191 -6.00 19.26 -2.83
C ASN A 191 -6.76 20.56 -3.11
N PRO A 192 -7.02 21.42 -2.10
CA PRO A 192 -7.74 22.68 -2.29
C PRO A 192 -7.14 23.58 -3.38
N ASP A 193 -5.82 23.54 -3.55
CA ASP A 193 -5.09 24.43 -4.46
C ASP A 193 -4.96 23.90 -5.88
N LYS A 194 -5.30 22.64 -6.14
CA LYS A 194 -5.17 22.03 -7.50
C LYS A 194 -6.23 20.97 -7.77
N SER A 195 -6.82 21.03 -8.96
CA SER A 195 -7.71 20.01 -9.52
C SER A 195 -6.98 19.22 -10.59
N GLY A 196 -7.11 17.88 -10.59
CA GLY A 196 -6.61 17.00 -11.64
C GLY A 196 -5.62 15.93 -11.19
N TYR A 197 -4.97 15.28 -12.15
CA TYR A 197 -4.02 14.18 -11.89
C TYR A 197 -2.75 14.62 -11.16
N TYR A 198 -2.38 15.90 -11.27
CA TYR A 198 -1.20 16.49 -10.63
C TYR A 198 -1.65 17.41 -9.51
N ASN A 199 -2.26 16.85 -8.47
CA ASN A 199 -2.78 17.62 -7.34
C ASN A 199 -1.76 17.90 -6.24
N ILE A 200 -0.46 17.79 -6.54
CA ILE A 200 0.61 18.10 -5.60
C ILE A 200 0.92 19.60 -5.67
N PRO A 201 0.77 20.35 -4.57
CA PRO A 201 0.87 21.82 -4.60
C PRO A 201 2.25 22.32 -4.99
N LYS A 202 3.30 21.65 -4.50
CA LYS A 202 4.70 22.00 -4.76
C LYS A 202 5.50 20.75 -5.07
N PHE A 203 6.42 20.82 -6.04
CA PHE A 203 7.28 19.70 -6.41
C PHE A 203 8.05 19.12 -5.20
N LYS A 204 8.57 19.99 -4.33
CA LYS A 204 9.30 19.57 -3.13
C LYS A 204 8.46 18.75 -2.15
N ASP A 205 7.16 19.00 -2.07
CA ASP A 205 6.26 18.28 -1.17
C ASP A 205 6.00 16.84 -1.66
N GLY A 206 6.18 16.61 -2.97
CA GLY A 206 6.07 15.30 -3.61
C GLY A 206 7.35 14.48 -3.64
N LEU A 207 8.47 14.97 -3.11
CA LEU A 207 9.73 14.25 -3.09
C LEU A 207 9.89 13.44 -1.81
N ARG A 208 10.30 12.17 -1.96
CA ARG A 208 10.64 11.29 -0.82
C ARG A 208 11.91 10.52 -1.14
N PHE A 209 12.83 10.54 -0.20
CA PHE A 209 14.07 9.77 -0.28
C PHE A 209 14.00 8.57 0.66
N HIS A 210 14.39 7.40 0.16
CA HIS A 210 14.45 6.16 0.92
C HIS A 210 15.83 5.52 0.80
N LEU A 211 16.37 5.13 1.95
CA LEU A 211 17.50 4.21 2.05
C LEU A 211 16.98 2.85 2.47
N ALA A 212 17.38 1.80 1.80
CA ALA A 212 16.97 0.44 2.12
C ALA A 212 18.04 -0.59 1.74
N ILE A 213 17.87 -1.78 2.25
CA ILE A 213 18.71 -2.94 1.99
C ILE A 213 17.90 -3.93 1.13
N GLY A 214 18.52 -4.46 0.09
CA GLY A 214 17.89 -5.37 -0.87
C GLY A 214 17.09 -4.67 -1.96
N TYR A 215 16.49 -5.49 -2.82
CA TYR A 215 15.56 -5.01 -3.85
C TYR A 215 14.17 -4.80 -3.24
N PRO A 216 13.31 -3.93 -3.82
CA PRO A 216 11.98 -3.65 -3.25
C PRO A 216 11.02 -4.85 -3.38
N PHE A 217 11.26 -5.70 -4.37
CA PHE A 217 10.54 -6.95 -4.67
C PHE A 217 11.36 -7.80 -5.62
#